data_095903d01919ad379f53a32145fdd8bc
#
_entry.id   095903d01919ad379f53a32145fdd8bc
#
_cell.length_a   1.000
_cell.length_b   1.000
_cell.length_c   1.000
_cell.angle_alpha   90.00
_cell.angle_beta   90.00
_cell.angle_gamma   90.00
#
_symmetry.space_group_name_H-M   'P 1'
#
loop_
_entity.id
_entity.type
_entity.pdbx_description
1 polymer ?
#
loop_
_entity_poly.entity_id
_entity_poly.type
_entity_poly.pdbx_seq_one_letter_code
_entity_poly.pdbx_strand_id
1 'polypeptide(L)'
;MISLLISLLIFEIVIEIDFSYVCIVETNSMNTNITEKKYKKLSIQVALNGLSFCCFDTLNNTITSFNEVHFDTFHKATKTEDLFADAFSDYPELKESYDEILIIHNNNLSTFVPEPLFDENFLGSYLQYNTKVFETDFFAFDEIANCQMNTVYIPYVNINNFFIDQFGTFEYKHANTILVSKLLIASKNNPEKKMVVHINSGHFEIIVVQNQKLLLFNSFDYTTPEDFLYYILFTAEQLGLNPEEFPLELIGKIDTESEYYQLAYKYIRNVSLVDVSDLQAKNTFSEAENRTHFILFNS
;
A
#
# COMPACT_ATOMS: atom_id res chain seq x y z
N MET A 1 8.49 -62.55 20.38
CA MET A 1 8.99 -62.74 19.01
C MET A 1 7.91 -62.49 17.94
N ILE A 2 6.67 -62.94 18.13
CA ILE A 2 5.56 -62.72 17.18
C ILE A 2 5.07 -61.22 17.18
N SER A 3 5.14 -60.55 18.33
CA SER A 3 4.74 -59.14 18.44
C SER A 3 5.69 -58.15 17.71
N LEU A 4 6.99 -58.46 17.63
CA LEU A 4 7.96 -57.65 16.91
C LEU A 4 7.85 -57.80 15.39
N LEU A 5 7.47 -58.97 14.89
CA LEU A 5 7.25 -59.22 13.47
C LEU A 5 5.99 -58.53 12.94
N ILE A 6 4.92 -58.43 13.75
CA ILE A 6 3.69 -57.72 13.36
C ILE A 6 3.93 -56.20 13.33
N SER A 7 4.73 -55.67 14.25
CA SER A 7 5.12 -54.26 14.28
C SER A 7 5.98 -53.87 13.05
N LEU A 8 6.90 -54.74 12.61
CA LEU A 8 7.69 -54.49 11.42
C LEU A 8 6.88 -54.57 10.12
N LEU A 9 5.94 -55.54 10.03
CA LEU A 9 5.05 -55.63 8.88
C LEU A 9 4.08 -54.44 8.74
N ILE A 10 3.57 -53.91 9.87
CA ILE A 10 2.71 -52.71 9.87
C ILE A 10 3.53 -51.49 9.46
N PHE A 11 4.81 -51.40 9.88
CA PHE A 11 5.68 -50.27 9.51
C PHE A 11 6.03 -50.28 8.02
N GLU A 12 6.30 -51.46 7.42
CA GLU A 12 6.53 -51.57 5.98
C GLU A 12 5.28 -51.26 5.15
N ILE A 13 4.08 -51.71 5.59
CA ILE A 13 2.82 -51.41 4.89
C ILE A 13 2.45 -49.92 4.97
N VAL A 14 2.72 -49.26 6.09
CA VAL A 14 2.45 -47.81 6.23
C VAL A 14 3.43 -47.00 5.39
N ILE A 15 4.70 -47.38 5.29
CA ILE A 15 5.68 -46.74 4.43
C ILE A 15 5.36 -46.93 2.94
N GLU A 16 4.91 -48.13 2.53
CA GLU A 16 4.52 -48.34 1.12
C GLU A 16 3.27 -47.58 0.73
N ILE A 17 2.27 -47.44 1.63
CA ILE A 17 1.05 -46.65 1.35
C ILE A 17 1.38 -45.17 1.28
N ASP A 18 2.25 -44.63 2.16
CA ASP A 18 2.64 -43.23 2.13
C ASP A 18 3.47 -42.88 0.88
N PHE A 19 4.39 -43.79 0.47
CA PHE A 19 5.20 -43.53 -0.71
C PHE A 19 4.42 -43.62 -2.03
N SER A 20 3.44 -44.52 -2.12
CA SER A 20 2.56 -44.59 -3.30
C SER A 20 1.59 -43.42 -3.37
N TYR A 21 1.13 -42.87 -2.22
CA TYR A 21 0.26 -41.71 -2.17
C TYR A 21 1.02 -40.43 -2.51
N VAL A 22 2.25 -40.25 -2.04
CA VAL A 22 3.13 -39.13 -2.40
C VAL A 22 3.48 -39.17 -3.90
N CYS A 23 3.79 -40.31 -4.47
CA CYS A 23 4.03 -40.41 -5.91
C CYS A 23 2.78 -40.14 -6.75
N ILE A 24 1.56 -40.48 -6.29
CA ILE A 24 0.32 -40.21 -7.01
C ILE A 24 -0.05 -38.72 -6.91
N VAL A 25 0.23 -38.06 -5.77
CA VAL A 25 0.01 -36.61 -5.61
C VAL A 25 1.03 -35.82 -6.44
N GLU A 26 2.30 -36.22 -6.48
CA GLU A 26 3.29 -35.54 -7.33
C GLU A 26 3.03 -35.74 -8.83
N THR A 27 2.55 -36.91 -9.26
CA THR A 27 2.21 -37.14 -10.69
C THR A 27 0.91 -36.44 -11.11
N ASN A 28 -0.02 -36.19 -10.19
CA ASN A 28 -1.22 -35.38 -10.49
C ASN A 28 -0.97 -33.86 -10.42
N SER A 29 0.09 -33.39 -9.75
CA SER A 29 0.49 -31.99 -9.74
C SER A 29 1.35 -31.59 -10.95
N MET A 30 1.82 -32.54 -11.75
CA MET A 30 2.62 -32.25 -12.95
C MET A 30 1.80 -31.90 -14.21
N ASN A 31 0.48 -31.80 -14.11
CA ASN A 31 -0.36 -31.25 -15.17
C ASN A 31 -0.79 -29.79 -14.87
N THR A 32 0.02 -29.04 -14.14
CA THR A 32 -0.09 -27.59 -14.15
C THR A 32 0.38 -27.12 -15.52
N ASN A 33 -0.50 -26.54 -16.30
CA ASN A 33 -0.14 -25.77 -17.46
C ASN A 33 1.06 -24.90 -17.08
N ILE A 34 2.20 -25.11 -17.72
CA ILE A 34 3.36 -24.22 -17.61
C ILE A 34 2.89 -22.94 -18.29
N THR A 35 2.25 -22.05 -17.55
CA THR A 35 1.96 -20.70 -18.02
C THR A 35 3.31 -20.02 -18.20
N GLU A 36 3.60 -19.63 -19.42
CA GLU A 36 4.81 -18.90 -19.75
C GLU A 36 4.85 -17.61 -18.89
N LYS A 37 5.83 -17.55 -17.97
CA LYS A 37 5.98 -16.41 -17.08
C LYS A 37 6.39 -15.18 -17.88
N LYS A 38 5.62 -14.12 -17.80
CA LYS A 38 5.82 -12.88 -18.57
C LYS A 38 6.75 -11.88 -17.91
N TYR A 39 7.02 -12.08 -16.62
CA TYR A 39 7.79 -11.18 -15.76
C TYR A 39 7.20 -9.75 -15.73
N LYS A 40 5.87 -9.66 -15.80
CA LYS A 40 5.13 -8.39 -15.78
C LYS A 40 4.21 -8.33 -14.55
N LYS A 41 4.24 -7.21 -13.86
CA LYS A 41 3.30 -6.85 -12.80
C LYS A 41 2.57 -5.57 -13.18
N LEU A 42 1.26 -5.53 -12.93
CA LEU A 42 0.43 -4.33 -13.03
C LEU A 42 0.05 -3.88 -11.62
N SER A 43 0.33 -2.62 -11.29
CA SER A 43 -0.19 -1.98 -10.08
C SER A 43 -1.12 -0.85 -10.45
N ILE A 44 -2.33 -0.83 -9.86
CA ILE A 44 -3.37 0.17 -10.10
C ILE A 44 -3.74 0.81 -8.76
N GLN A 45 -3.47 2.10 -8.60
CA GLN A 45 -3.92 2.88 -7.45
C GLN A 45 -5.26 3.52 -7.80
N VAL A 46 -6.27 3.30 -6.95
CA VAL A 46 -7.65 3.73 -7.19
C VAL A 46 -8.11 4.70 -6.12
N ALA A 47 -8.78 5.75 -6.57
CA ALA A 47 -9.48 6.73 -5.76
C ALA A 47 -10.83 7.07 -6.39
N LEU A 48 -11.72 7.76 -5.67
CA LEU A 48 -13.02 8.13 -6.21
C LEU A 48 -12.95 9.16 -7.35
N ASN A 49 -11.86 9.89 -7.45
CA ASN A 49 -11.64 10.95 -8.45
C ASN A 49 -10.72 10.52 -9.59
N GLY A 50 -10.31 9.24 -9.65
CA GLY A 50 -9.44 8.75 -10.70
C GLY A 50 -8.71 7.46 -10.36
N LEU A 51 -7.89 7.03 -11.30
CA LEU A 51 -6.94 5.94 -11.09
C LEU A 51 -5.58 6.33 -11.69
N SER A 52 -4.53 5.75 -11.14
CA SER A 52 -3.21 5.76 -11.76
C SER A 52 -2.66 4.33 -11.79
N PHE A 53 -1.92 3.99 -12.82
CA PHE A 53 -1.36 2.66 -12.94
C PHE A 53 0.05 2.66 -13.51
N CYS A 54 0.83 1.65 -13.14
CA CYS A 54 2.14 1.42 -13.71
C CYS A 54 2.38 -0.07 -13.98
N CYS A 55 3.15 -0.34 -15.03
CA CYS A 55 3.61 -1.66 -15.37
C CYS A 55 5.06 -1.84 -14.93
N PHE A 56 5.34 -2.95 -14.28
CA PHE A 56 6.69 -3.32 -13.86
C PHE A 56 7.21 -4.48 -14.71
N ASP A 57 8.47 -4.40 -15.09
CA ASP A 57 9.28 -5.54 -15.45
C ASP A 57 9.90 -6.13 -14.18
N THR A 58 9.39 -7.27 -13.72
CA THR A 58 9.84 -7.90 -12.47
C THR A 58 11.20 -8.58 -12.62
N LEU A 59 11.66 -8.85 -13.85
CA LEU A 59 12.98 -9.40 -14.11
C LEU A 59 14.09 -8.35 -13.93
N ASN A 60 13.87 -7.16 -14.49
CA ASN A 60 14.83 -6.06 -14.44
C ASN A 60 14.56 -5.09 -13.27
N ASN A 61 13.46 -5.30 -12.53
CA ASN A 61 13.00 -4.43 -11.43
C ASN A 61 12.86 -2.97 -11.88
N THR A 62 12.22 -2.75 -13.04
CA THR A 62 12.03 -1.43 -13.65
C THR A 62 10.57 -1.15 -13.92
N ILE A 63 10.19 0.13 -13.84
CA ILE A 63 8.86 0.61 -14.26
C ILE A 63 8.92 0.90 -15.76
N THR A 64 8.08 0.23 -16.54
CA THR A 64 8.09 0.30 -18.00
C THR A 64 7.08 1.29 -18.57
N SER A 65 5.98 1.52 -17.87
CA SER A 65 4.97 2.52 -18.23
C SER A 65 4.24 3.04 -16.99
N PHE A 66 3.71 4.26 -17.10
CA PHE A 66 2.89 4.91 -16.10
C PHE A 66 1.84 5.77 -16.80
N ASN A 67 0.61 5.76 -16.28
CA ASN A 67 -0.48 6.62 -16.72
C ASN A 67 -1.34 7.02 -15.51
N GLU A 68 -1.94 8.21 -15.61
CA GLU A 68 -2.88 8.74 -14.64
C GLU A 68 -4.16 9.19 -15.34
N VAL A 69 -5.32 8.81 -14.80
CA VAL A 69 -6.64 9.11 -15.34
C VAL A 69 -7.45 9.83 -14.27
N HIS A 70 -7.83 11.06 -14.57
CA HIS A 70 -8.72 11.84 -13.70
C HIS A 70 -10.17 11.71 -14.16
N PHE A 71 -11.05 11.41 -13.23
CA PHE A 71 -12.47 11.35 -13.49
C PHE A 71 -13.11 12.73 -13.34
N ASP A 72 -13.92 13.12 -14.32
CA ASP A 72 -14.75 14.31 -14.20
C ASP A 72 -15.95 14.02 -13.29
N THR A 73 -15.79 14.33 -12.00
CA THR A 73 -16.81 14.12 -10.97
C THR A 73 -17.95 15.14 -11.01
N PHE A 74 -17.92 16.14 -11.93
CA PHE A 74 -18.99 17.12 -12.07
C PHE A 74 -20.27 16.49 -12.65
N HIS A 75 -20.18 15.40 -13.39
CA HIS A 75 -21.32 14.64 -13.89
C HIS A 75 -21.79 13.60 -12.85
N LYS A 76 -22.46 14.03 -11.80
CA LYS A 76 -22.95 13.22 -10.64
C LYS A 76 -23.86 12.02 -10.99
N ALA A 77 -24.16 11.77 -12.26
CA ALA A 77 -25.06 10.68 -12.69
C ALA A 77 -24.31 9.44 -13.20
N THR A 78 -22.99 9.52 -13.43
CA THR A 78 -22.21 8.39 -13.95
C THR A 78 -21.80 7.49 -12.79
N LYS A 79 -22.01 6.19 -12.93
CA LYS A 79 -21.54 5.23 -11.92
C LYS A 79 -20.03 5.13 -11.95
N THR A 80 -19.43 4.90 -10.81
CA THR A 80 -17.96 4.76 -10.70
C THR A 80 -17.45 3.65 -11.63
N GLU A 81 -18.17 2.54 -11.73
CA GLU A 81 -17.82 1.40 -12.58
C GLU A 81 -17.76 1.78 -14.07
N ASP A 82 -18.64 2.68 -14.54
CA ASP A 82 -18.66 3.14 -15.93
C ASP A 82 -17.39 3.97 -16.23
N LEU A 83 -16.95 4.83 -15.30
CA LEU A 83 -15.71 5.61 -15.42
C LEU A 83 -14.46 4.70 -15.50
N PHE A 84 -14.44 3.62 -14.74
CA PHE A 84 -13.37 2.63 -14.84
C PHE A 84 -13.43 1.86 -16.16
N ALA A 85 -14.62 1.52 -16.66
CA ALA A 85 -14.79 0.85 -17.94
C ALA A 85 -14.29 1.72 -19.11
N ASP A 86 -14.54 3.02 -19.06
CA ASP A 86 -14.02 3.98 -20.06
C ASP A 86 -12.49 4.01 -20.02
N ALA A 87 -11.87 4.13 -18.83
CA ALA A 87 -10.42 4.08 -18.69
C ALA A 87 -9.83 2.78 -19.24
N PHE A 88 -10.46 1.62 -19.00
CA PHE A 88 -10.04 0.34 -19.57
C PHE A 88 -10.19 0.28 -21.10
N SER A 89 -11.06 1.08 -21.67
CA SER A 89 -11.21 1.17 -23.14
C SER A 89 -10.12 2.03 -23.75
N ASP A 90 -9.70 3.09 -23.06
CA ASP A 90 -8.72 4.05 -23.54
C ASP A 90 -7.26 3.58 -23.39
N TYR A 91 -6.99 2.72 -22.41
CA TYR A 91 -5.64 2.23 -22.08
C TYR A 91 -5.51 0.73 -22.33
N PRO A 92 -4.95 0.30 -23.48
CA PRO A 92 -4.77 -1.12 -23.82
C PRO A 92 -3.93 -1.90 -22.79
N GLU A 93 -3.00 -1.23 -22.14
CA GLU A 93 -2.12 -1.81 -21.11
C GLU A 93 -2.93 -2.43 -19.95
N LEU A 94 -4.08 -1.86 -19.59
CA LEU A 94 -4.96 -2.41 -18.57
C LEU A 94 -5.61 -3.74 -18.95
N LYS A 95 -5.57 -4.11 -20.24
CA LYS A 95 -6.13 -5.37 -20.78
C LYS A 95 -5.07 -6.42 -21.09
N GLU A 96 -3.78 -6.10 -20.90
CA GLU A 96 -2.71 -7.06 -21.11
C GLU A 96 -2.75 -8.16 -20.04
N SER A 97 -2.01 -9.23 -20.29
CA SER A 97 -1.87 -10.31 -19.31
C SER A 97 -0.61 -10.10 -18.46
N TYR A 98 -0.79 -10.14 -17.15
CA TYR A 98 0.23 -9.95 -16.13
C TYR A 98 0.37 -11.21 -15.27
N ASP A 99 1.57 -11.44 -14.70
CA ASP A 99 1.79 -12.51 -13.72
C ASP A 99 1.27 -12.12 -12.34
N GLU A 100 1.32 -10.81 -12.04
CA GLU A 100 0.88 -10.24 -10.78
C GLU A 100 0.06 -8.97 -11.04
N ILE A 101 -1.05 -8.83 -10.31
CA ILE A 101 -1.89 -7.63 -10.35
C ILE A 101 -2.11 -7.18 -8.91
N LEU A 102 -1.81 -5.91 -8.63
CA LEU A 102 -2.03 -5.29 -7.34
C LEU A 102 -2.94 -4.07 -7.46
N ILE A 103 -4.05 -4.08 -6.75
CA ILE A 103 -4.95 -2.94 -6.62
C ILE A 103 -4.64 -2.21 -5.31
N ILE A 104 -4.47 -0.90 -5.37
CA ILE A 104 -4.10 -0.06 -4.23
C ILE A 104 -5.24 0.89 -3.94
N HIS A 105 -5.94 0.66 -2.83
CA HIS A 105 -7.03 1.53 -2.38
C HIS A 105 -6.46 2.79 -1.73
N ASN A 106 -6.76 3.95 -2.31
CA ASN A 106 -6.34 5.25 -1.79
C ASN A 106 -7.56 6.01 -1.24
N ASN A 107 -7.70 5.98 0.09
CA ASN A 107 -8.71 6.73 0.83
C ASN A 107 -8.20 7.03 2.26
N ASN A 108 -8.95 7.81 3.03
CA ASN A 108 -8.63 8.14 4.42
C ASN A 108 -9.33 7.22 5.45
N LEU A 109 -9.89 6.08 5.00
CA LEU A 109 -10.64 5.14 5.84
C LEU A 109 -9.74 4.02 6.34
N SER A 110 -8.64 4.35 6.98
CA SER A 110 -7.66 3.38 7.50
C SER A 110 -7.11 3.76 8.86
N THR A 111 -6.64 2.75 9.60
CA THR A 111 -5.93 2.92 10.88
C THR A 111 -4.86 1.84 11.03
N PHE A 112 -3.89 2.10 11.91
CA PHE A 112 -2.82 1.14 12.21
C PHE A 112 -3.05 0.51 13.58
N VAL A 113 -2.96 -0.81 13.65
CA VAL A 113 -3.17 -1.60 14.86
C VAL A 113 -1.92 -2.45 15.15
N PRO A 114 -1.26 -2.28 16.31
CA PRO A 114 -0.17 -3.15 16.71
C PRO A 114 -0.61 -4.62 16.78
N GLU A 115 0.20 -5.55 16.29
CA GLU A 115 -0.10 -6.98 16.24
C GLU A 115 -0.58 -7.56 17.58
N PRO A 116 0.02 -7.22 18.75
CA PRO A 116 -0.46 -7.73 20.04
C PRO A 116 -1.87 -7.28 20.44
N LEU A 117 -2.43 -6.25 19.79
CA LEU A 117 -3.77 -5.72 20.03
C LEU A 117 -4.75 -6.06 18.91
N PHE A 118 -4.27 -6.76 17.87
CA PHE A 118 -5.04 -7.06 16.67
C PHE A 118 -5.89 -8.32 16.84
N ASP A 119 -7.17 -8.22 16.46
CA ASP A 119 -8.11 -9.34 16.37
C ASP A 119 -9.00 -9.11 15.15
N GLU A 120 -8.98 -10.05 14.20
CA GLU A 120 -9.74 -9.98 12.94
C GLU A 120 -11.27 -9.88 13.16
N ASN A 121 -11.78 -10.33 14.31
CA ASN A 121 -13.21 -10.24 14.61
C ASN A 121 -13.67 -8.82 14.97
N PHE A 122 -12.74 -7.88 15.18
CA PHE A 122 -13.04 -6.53 15.66
C PHE A 122 -12.56 -5.41 14.71
N LEU A 123 -12.37 -5.68 13.42
CA LEU A 123 -11.83 -4.71 12.44
C LEU A 123 -12.57 -3.37 12.46
N GLY A 124 -13.90 -3.38 12.42
CA GLY A 124 -14.70 -2.17 12.47
C GLY A 124 -14.54 -1.36 13.75
N SER A 125 -14.23 -2.03 14.89
CA SER A 125 -14.02 -1.36 16.17
C SER A 125 -12.73 -0.51 16.19
N TYR A 126 -11.71 -0.89 15.43
CA TYR A 126 -10.49 -0.08 15.33
C TYR A 126 -10.71 1.20 14.53
N LEU A 127 -11.56 1.14 13.50
CA LEU A 127 -11.82 2.27 12.59
C LEU A 127 -12.77 3.31 13.21
N GLN A 128 -13.70 2.91 14.07
CA GLN A 128 -14.74 3.79 14.63
C GLN A 128 -14.21 5.02 15.39
N TYR A 129 -12.95 5.00 15.82
CA TYR A 129 -12.31 6.13 16.51
C TYR A 129 -11.85 7.22 15.56
N ASN A 130 -11.57 6.87 14.31
CA ASN A 130 -10.98 7.78 13.33
C ASN A 130 -11.95 8.11 12.18
N THR A 131 -12.94 7.22 11.92
CA THR A 131 -13.88 7.40 10.82
C THR A 131 -15.27 6.91 11.17
N LYS A 132 -16.27 7.35 10.41
CA LYS A 132 -17.63 6.86 10.54
C LYS A 132 -17.74 5.49 9.88
N VAL A 133 -18.12 4.49 10.66
CA VAL A 133 -18.28 3.10 10.26
C VAL A 133 -19.76 2.75 10.19
N PHE A 134 -20.17 2.00 9.17
CA PHE A 134 -21.52 1.49 9.00
C PHE A 134 -21.53 -0.04 9.14
N GLU A 135 -22.64 -0.62 9.57
CA GLU A 135 -22.80 -2.08 9.68
C GLU A 135 -22.68 -2.81 8.34
N THR A 136 -22.89 -2.11 7.24
CA THR A 136 -22.78 -2.63 5.86
C THR A 136 -21.40 -2.53 5.27
N ASP A 137 -20.46 -1.91 5.97
CA ASP A 137 -19.10 -1.75 5.47
C ASP A 137 -18.37 -3.10 5.46
N PHE A 138 -17.58 -3.30 4.43
CA PHE A 138 -16.63 -4.40 4.35
C PHE A 138 -15.28 -3.94 4.89
N PHE A 139 -14.72 -4.71 5.82
CA PHE A 139 -13.44 -4.41 6.43
C PHE A 139 -12.37 -5.35 5.91
N ALA A 140 -11.18 -4.81 5.67
CA ALA A 140 -10.00 -5.55 5.29
C ALA A 140 -8.82 -5.12 6.16
N PHE A 141 -7.77 -5.93 6.17
CA PHE A 141 -6.51 -5.57 6.79
C PHE A 141 -5.32 -6.05 5.95
N ASP A 142 -4.22 -5.33 6.08
CA ASP A 142 -2.92 -5.69 5.51
C ASP A 142 -1.92 -5.86 6.64
N GLU A 143 -1.13 -6.92 6.60
CA GLU A 143 0.00 -7.11 7.49
C GLU A 143 1.20 -6.27 7.00
N ILE A 144 1.80 -5.48 7.91
CA ILE A 144 3.08 -4.83 7.64
C ILE A 144 4.20 -5.76 8.11
N ALA A 145 4.70 -6.55 7.18
CA ALA A 145 5.73 -7.54 7.44
C ALA A 145 6.93 -6.94 8.18
N ASN A 146 7.42 -7.64 9.20
CA ASN A 146 8.54 -7.27 10.07
C ASN A 146 8.34 -6.04 10.97
N CYS A 147 7.14 -5.44 11.02
CA CYS A 147 6.87 -4.26 11.86
C CYS A 147 5.88 -4.54 12.98
N GLN A 148 5.39 -5.77 13.12
CA GLN A 148 4.42 -6.21 14.14
C GLN A 148 3.18 -5.30 14.19
N MET A 149 2.63 -4.98 13.02
CA MET A 149 1.54 -4.05 12.86
C MET A 149 0.67 -4.42 11.67
N ASN A 150 -0.62 -4.13 11.76
CA ASN A 150 -1.60 -4.28 10.70
C ASN A 150 -2.21 -2.93 10.34
N THR A 151 -2.49 -2.72 9.06
CA THR A 151 -3.35 -1.63 8.57
C THR A 151 -4.75 -2.18 8.45
N VAL A 152 -5.72 -1.61 9.15
CA VAL A 152 -7.15 -1.95 9.03
C VAL A 152 -7.83 -0.85 8.21
N TYR A 153 -8.67 -1.21 7.23
CA TYR A 153 -9.27 -0.23 6.32
C TYR A 153 -10.59 -0.70 5.70
N ILE A 154 -11.27 0.24 5.05
CA ILE A 154 -12.48 0.00 4.24
C ILE A 154 -12.09 0.10 2.75
N PRO A 155 -12.04 -1.01 2.00
CA PRO A 155 -11.78 -0.97 0.57
C PRO A 155 -13.01 -0.50 -0.23
N TYR A 156 -12.79 -0.04 -1.45
CA TYR A 156 -13.86 0.25 -2.40
C TYR A 156 -14.41 -1.06 -2.99
N VAL A 157 -15.44 -1.63 -2.39
CA VAL A 157 -15.99 -2.94 -2.76
C VAL A 157 -16.49 -2.97 -4.21
N ASN A 158 -17.18 -1.92 -4.67
CA ASN A 158 -17.69 -1.84 -6.04
C ASN A 158 -16.55 -1.86 -7.06
N ILE A 159 -15.43 -1.18 -6.74
CA ILE A 159 -14.24 -1.16 -7.58
C ILE A 159 -13.58 -2.55 -7.60
N ASN A 160 -13.50 -3.23 -6.45
CA ASN A 160 -13.01 -4.60 -6.41
C ASN A 160 -13.85 -5.54 -7.26
N ASN A 161 -15.19 -5.44 -7.20
CA ASN A 161 -16.09 -6.25 -8.03
C ASN A 161 -15.82 -6.00 -9.52
N PHE A 162 -15.64 -4.75 -9.94
CA PHE A 162 -15.26 -4.43 -11.32
C PHE A 162 -13.93 -5.11 -11.72
N PHE A 163 -12.90 -5.07 -10.87
CA PHE A 163 -11.62 -5.72 -11.16
C PHE A 163 -11.69 -7.25 -11.14
N ILE A 164 -12.56 -7.85 -10.34
CA ILE A 164 -12.84 -9.30 -10.40
C ILE A 164 -13.36 -9.68 -11.77
N ASP A 165 -14.27 -8.88 -12.34
CA ASP A 165 -14.83 -9.13 -13.68
C ASP A 165 -13.77 -8.94 -14.79
N GLN A 166 -12.77 -8.05 -14.59
CA GLN A 166 -11.71 -7.80 -15.58
C GLN A 166 -10.56 -8.80 -15.50
N PHE A 167 -10.10 -9.13 -14.30
CA PHE A 167 -8.85 -9.88 -14.06
C PHE A 167 -9.07 -11.27 -13.47
N GLY A 168 -10.24 -11.56 -12.90
CA GLY A 168 -10.51 -12.78 -12.15
C GLY A 168 -9.90 -12.75 -10.76
N THR A 169 -8.57 -12.77 -10.66
CA THR A 169 -7.85 -12.77 -9.38
C THR A 169 -6.78 -11.68 -9.34
N PHE A 170 -6.64 -11.02 -8.19
CA PHE A 170 -5.63 -9.99 -7.94
C PHE A 170 -5.39 -9.87 -6.43
N GLU A 171 -4.26 -9.27 -6.05
CA GLU A 171 -4.03 -8.80 -4.70
C GLU A 171 -4.54 -7.36 -4.56
N TYR A 172 -4.97 -6.98 -3.36
CA TYR A 172 -5.26 -5.58 -3.06
C TYR A 172 -4.70 -5.16 -1.71
N LYS A 173 -4.30 -3.89 -1.60
CA LYS A 173 -3.73 -3.29 -0.40
C LYS A 173 -4.22 -1.86 -0.23
N HIS A 174 -4.08 -1.35 0.98
CA HIS A 174 -4.27 0.08 1.23
C HIS A 174 -3.01 0.88 0.88
N ALA A 175 -3.18 2.09 0.36
CA ALA A 175 -2.09 3.01 0.01
C ALA A 175 -1.17 3.29 1.21
N ASN A 176 -1.76 3.52 2.38
CA ASN A 176 -1.03 3.79 3.61
C ASN A 176 -0.20 2.60 4.11
N THR A 177 -0.58 1.35 3.80
CA THR A 177 0.24 0.16 4.07
C THR A 177 1.58 0.25 3.35
N ILE A 178 1.55 0.59 2.07
CA ILE A 178 2.75 0.73 1.24
C ILE A 178 3.60 1.91 1.74
N LEU A 179 2.97 3.07 1.93
CA LEU A 179 3.63 4.28 2.39
C LEU A 179 4.36 4.05 3.71
N VAL A 180 3.63 3.61 4.74
CA VAL A 180 4.21 3.41 6.08
C VAL A 180 5.26 2.31 6.09
N SER A 181 5.06 1.20 5.36
CA SER A 181 6.06 0.14 5.23
C SER A 181 7.39 0.67 4.70
N LYS A 182 7.36 1.51 3.66
CA LYS A 182 8.58 2.09 3.08
C LYS A 182 9.26 3.06 4.03
N LEU A 183 8.50 3.93 4.70
CA LEU A 183 9.04 4.87 5.68
C LEU A 183 9.65 4.17 6.90
N LEU A 184 9.04 3.09 7.38
CA LEU A 184 9.59 2.29 8.47
C LEU A 184 10.92 1.62 8.07
N ILE A 185 10.99 1.05 6.85
CA ILE A 185 12.24 0.47 6.34
C ILE A 185 13.32 1.56 6.21
N ALA A 186 12.99 2.74 5.67
CA ALA A 186 13.91 3.86 5.54
C ALA A 186 14.39 4.41 6.89
N SER A 187 13.61 4.26 7.97
CA SER A 187 13.99 4.71 9.31
C SER A 187 14.89 3.72 10.08
N LYS A 188 15.27 2.59 9.46
CA LYS A 188 16.11 1.58 10.09
C LYS A 188 17.45 2.16 10.54
N ASN A 189 17.85 1.83 11.78
CA ASN A 189 19.08 2.31 12.42
C ASN A 189 19.16 3.83 12.60
N ASN A 190 18.06 4.57 12.42
CA ASN A 190 18.01 6.00 12.75
C ASN A 190 17.33 6.18 14.12
N PRO A 191 18.06 6.61 15.16
CA PRO A 191 17.51 6.82 16.49
C PRO A 191 16.69 8.11 16.61
N GLU A 192 16.77 9.01 15.64
CA GLU A 192 16.05 10.28 15.66
C GLU A 192 14.58 10.07 15.27
N LYS A 193 13.68 10.81 15.92
CA LYS A 193 12.28 10.89 15.51
C LYS A 193 12.21 11.74 14.24
N LYS A 194 11.68 11.17 13.18
CA LYS A 194 11.46 11.85 11.89
C LYS A 194 9.97 12.00 11.64
N MET A 195 9.55 13.18 11.27
CA MET A 195 8.20 13.44 10.78
C MET A 195 8.21 13.47 9.26
N VAL A 196 7.32 12.68 8.65
CA VAL A 196 7.08 12.70 7.21
C VAL A 196 5.65 13.13 6.97
N VAL A 197 5.44 14.04 6.03
CA VAL A 197 4.11 14.49 5.62
C VAL A 197 3.88 14.13 4.17
N HIS A 198 2.88 13.28 3.94
CA HIS A 198 2.44 12.90 2.60
C HIS A 198 1.27 13.75 2.17
N ILE A 199 1.46 14.55 1.11
CA ILE A 199 0.51 15.57 0.69
C ILE A 199 -0.29 15.08 -0.51
N ASN A 200 -1.60 15.02 -0.31
CA ASN A 200 -2.61 14.72 -1.33
C ASN A 200 -3.46 15.96 -1.65
N SER A 201 -4.37 15.82 -2.61
CA SER A 201 -5.33 16.87 -2.92
C SER A 201 -6.40 16.96 -1.83
N GLY A 202 -6.36 18.01 -1.00
CA GLY A 202 -7.36 18.30 0.03
C GLY A 202 -7.13 17.65 1.39
N HIS A 203 -6.20 16.73 1.51
CA HIS A 203 -5.80 16.13 2.80
C HIS A 203 -4.30 15.77 2.78
N PHE A 204 -3.74 15.52 3.95
CA PHE A 204 -2.38 15.01 4.10
C PHE A 204 -2.30 14.06 5.29
N GLU A 205 -1.34 13.16 5.24
CA GLU A 205 -0.99 12.25 6.33
C GLU A 205 0.26 12.76 7.03
N ILE A 206 0.24 12.78 8.37
CA ILE A 206 1.43 12.95 9.22
C ILE A 206 1.85 11.59 9.72
N ILE A 207 3.08 11.21 9.42
CA ILE A 207 3.69 9.96 9.85
C ILE A 207 4.93 10.29 10.67
N VAL A 208 5.00 9.82 11.91
CA VAL A 208 6.21 9.97 12.73
C VAL A 208 6.81 8.61 13.00
N VAL A 209 8.06 8.46 12.57
CA VAL A 209 8.80 7.19 12.66
C VAL A 209 10.10 7.36 13.44
N GLN A 210 10.54 6.28 14.08
CA GLN A 210 11.82 6.18 14.77
C GLN A 210 12.31 4.74 14.77
N ASN A 211 13.45 4.47 14.16
CA ASN A 211 14.08 3.14 14.18
C ASN A 211 13.09 1.98 13.92
N GLN A 212 12.41 2.03 12.77
CA GLN A 212 11.39 1.06 12.34
C GLN A 212 10.13 0.98 13.24
N LYS A 213 9.89 1.98 14.08
CA LYS A 213 8.67 2.08 14.88
C LYS A 213 7.82 3.23 14.37
N LEU A 214 6.53 2.97 14.16
CA LEU A 214 5.53 4.01 13.94
C LEU A 214 5.16 4.61 15.31
N LEU A 215 5.41 5.89 15.49
CA LEU A 215 5.06 6.63 16.71
C LEU A 215 3.71 7.31 16.59
N LEU A 216 3.39 7.77 15.37
CA LEU A 216 2.11 8.41 15.05
C LEU A 216 1.80 8.24 13.58
N PHE A 217 0.54 8.00 13.27
CA PHE A 217 -0.08 8.17 11.96
C PHE A 217 -1.40 8.89 12.16
N ASN A 218 -1.61 9.97 11.41
CA ASN A 218 -2.90 10.66 11.38
C ASN A 218 -3.11 11.33 10.01
N SER A 219 -4.36 11.47 9.61
CA SER A 219 -4.76 12.16 8.39
C SER A 219 -5.55 13.41 8.74
N PHE A 220 -5.28 14.50 8.03
CA PHE A 220 -5.92 15.81 8.26
C PHE A 220 -6.39 16.40 6.94
N ASP A 221 -7.62 16.89 6.93
CA ASP A 221 -8.10 17.74 5.85
C ASP A 221 -7.56 19.15 6.03
N TYR A 222 -7.26 19.82 4.93
CA TYR A 222 -6.79 21.21 4.93
C TYR A 222 -7.40 22.00 3.78
N THR A 223 -7.55 23.30 4.00
CA THR A 223 -8.03 24.23 3.00
C THR A 223 -7.04 25.37 2.77
N THR A 224 -6.20 25.66 3.75
CA THR A 224 -5.22 26.74 3.70
C THR A 224 -3.82 26.22 4.05
N PRO A 225 -2.74 26.90 3.61
CA PRO A 225 -1.39 26.60 4.06
C PRO A 225 -1.20 26.72 5.57
N GLU A 226 -1.96 27.59 6.22
CA GLU A 226 -1.94 27.78 7.68
C GLU A 226 -2.52 26.56 8.40
N ASP A 227 -3.59 25.93 7.88
CA ASP A 227 -4.13 24.68 8.43
C ASP A 227 -3.05 23.58 8.39
N PHE A 228 -2.38 23.46 7.25
CA PHE A 228 -1.28 22.50 7.05
C PHE A 228 -0.18 22.70 8.10
N LEU A 229 0.34 23.92 8.25
CA LEU A 229 1.38 24.21 9.23
C LEU A 229 0.90 23.99 10.68
N TYR A 230 -0.35 24.38 10.97
CA TYR A 230 -0.95 24.22 12.31
C TYR A 230 -0.91 22.76 12.76
N TYR A 231 -1.39 21.81 11.93
CA TYR A 231 -1.40 20.40 12.29
C TYR A 231 0.00 19.82 12.44
N ILE A 232 0.97 20.25 11.64
CA ILE A 232 2.38 19.82 11.78
C ILE A 232 2.94 20.29 13.13
N LEU A 233 2.81 21.56 13.46
CA LEU A 233 3.33 22.10 14.71
C LEU A 233 2.57 21.55 15.94
N PHE A 234 1.25 21.38 15.83
CA PHE A 234 0.44 20.75 16.88
C PHE A 234 0.90 19.32 17.14
N THR A 235 1.13 18.51 16.09
CA THR A 235 1.64 17.16 16.21
C THR A 235 3.05 17.14 16.81
N ALA A 236 3.92 18.07 16.39
CA ALA A 236 5.26 18.22 16.94
C ALA A 236 5.22 18.50 18.45
N GLU A 237 4.35 19.41 18.90
CA GLU A 237 4.16 19.73 20.32
C GLU A 237 3.70 18.51 21.12
N GLN A 238 2.71 17.76 20.62
CA GLN A 238 2.19 16.56 21.29
C GLN A 238 3.27 15.45 21.48
N LEU A 239 4.20 15.36 20.54
CA LEU A 239 5.29 14.37 20.58
C LEU A 239 6.58 14.91 21.21
N GLY A 240 6.58 16.16 21.69
CA GLY A 240 7.74 16.82 22.28
C GLY A 240 8.87 17.01 21.26
N LEU A 241 8.54 17.28 19.99
CA LEU A 241 9.50 17.55 18.92
C LEU A 241 9.80 19.05 18.88
N ASN A 242 11.08 19.41 18.93
CA ASN A 242 11.52 20.80 18.83
C ASN A 242 11.62 21.21 17.34
N PRO A 243 10.88 22.26 16.87
CA PRO A 243 10.97 22.74 15.48
C PRO A 243 12.38 23.15 15.02
N GLU A 244 13.27 23.46 15.93
CA GLU A 244 14.68 23.75 15.64
C GLU A 244 15.55 22.50 15.41
N GLU A 245 15.03 21.30 15.73
CA GLU A 245 15.85 20.07 15.79
C GLU A 245 15.29 18.94 14.90
N PHE A 246 13.98 18.65 14.98
CA PHE A 246 13.45 17.48 14.29
C PHE A 246 13.48 17.63 12.76
N PRO A 247 13.80 16.54 12.02
CA PRO A 247 13.69 16.51 10.57
C PRO A 247 12.23 16.37 10.14
N LEU A 248 11.78 17.28 9.26
CA LEU A 248 10.53 17.24 8.55
C LEU A 248 10.80 16.89 7.08
N GLU A 249 10.30 15.78 6.60
CA GLU A 249 10.35 15.40 5.20
C GLU A 249 8.97 15.47 4.55
N LEU A 250 8.89 16.08 3.37
CA LEU A 250 7.65 16.24 2.62
C LEU A 250 7.67 15.36 1.37
N ILE A 251 6.53 14.72 1.07
CA ILE A 251 6.36 13.83 -0.08
C ILE A 251 4.96 13.98 -0.66
N GLY A 252 4.72 13.50 -1.87
CA GLY A 252 3.46 13.63 -2.59
C GLY A 252 3.51 14.80 -3.58
N LYS A 253 2.39 15.45 -3.78
CA LYS A 253 2.25 16.55 -4.75
C LYS A 253 2.78 17.86 -4.17
N ILE A 254 4.10 17.96 -4.02
CA ILE A 254 4.78 19.12 -3.45
C ILE A 254 6.16 19.32 -4.08
N ASP A 255 6.57 20.56 -4.19
CA ASP A 255 7.90 20.99 -4.58
C ASP A 255 8.40 22.12 -3.65
N THR A 256 9.66 22.51 -3.81
CA THR A 256 10.29 23.57 -2.99
C THR A 256 9.74 24.96 -3.24
N GLU A 257 9.08 25.20 -4.38
CA GLU A 257 8.47 26.48 -4.74
C GLU A 257 7.03 26.61 -4.20
N SER A 258 6.45 25.50 -3.73
CA SER A 258 5.10 25.50 -3.23
C SER A 258 4.94 26.33 -1.94
N GLU A 259 3.80 26.98 -1.78
CA GLU A 259 3.46 27.76 -0.60
C GLU A 259 3.54 26.94 0.69
N TYR A 260 3.16 25.65 0.64
CA TYR A 260 3.23 24.71 1.76
C TYR A 260 4.66 24.44 2.21
N TYR A 261 5.58 24.20 1.25
CA TYR A 261 6.99 24.01 1.55
C TYR A 261 7.60 25.27 2.15
N GLN A 262 7.37 26.41 1.52
CA GLN A 262 7.91 27.71 1.96
C GLN A 262 7.40 28.09 3.35
N LEU A 263 6.14 27.81 3.63
CA LEU A 263 5.57 28.06 4.95
C LEU A 263 6.18 27.14 6.02
N ALA A 264 6.30 25.84 5.74
CA ALA A 264 6.96 24.90 6.65
C ALA A 264 8.43 25.30 6.91
N TYR A 265 9.17 25.65 5.86
CA TYR A 265 10.57 26.06 5.96
C TYR A 265 10.79 27.33 6.80
N LYS A 266 9.79 28.21 6.86
CA LYS A 266 9.83 29.44 7.68
C LYS A 266 9.78 29.14 9.19
N TYR A 267 9.10 28.06 9.60
CA TYR A 267 8.83 27.75 11.01
C TYR A 267 9.57 26.53 11.54
N ILE A 268 10.07 25.67 10.66
CA ILE A 268 10.77 24.44 11.02
C ILE A 268 12.15 24.48 10.34
N ARG A 269 13.20 24.23 11.13
CA ARG A 269 14.58 24.42 10.67
C ARG A 269 15.03 23.39 9.64
N ASN A 270 14.66 22.13 9.83
CA ASN A 270 15.18 20.99 9.06
C ASN A 270 14.08 20.44 8.15
N VAL A 271 13.68 21.19 7.11
CA VAL A 271 12.69 20.78 6.11
C VAL A 271 13.39 20.32 4.84
N SER A 272 12.99 19.16 4.32
CA SER A 272 13.46 18.61 3.05
C SER A 272 12.35 17.84 2.31
N LEU A 273 12.57 17.55 1.05
CA LEU A 273 11.76 16.59 0.30
C LEU A 273 12.33 15.19 0.52
N VAL A 274 11.44 14.17 0.55
CA VAL A 274 11.87 12.77 0.66
C VAL A 274 12.81 12.41 -0.49
N ASP A 275 13.91 11.74 -0.16
CA ASP A 275 14.83 11.19 -1.16
C ASP A 275 14.16 10.03 -1.92
N VAL A 276 14.22 10.10 -3.24
CA VAL A 276 13.64 9.12 -4.17
C VAL A 276 14.68 8.52 -5.11
N SER A 277 15.96 8.60 -4.75
CA SER A 277 17.07 8.07 -5.55
C SER A 277 16.92 6.58 -5.88
N ASP A 278 16.37 5.78 -4.95
CA ASP A 278 16.07 4.36 -5.17
C ASP A 278 15.01 4.14 -6.26
N LEU A 279 14.05 5.05 -6.41
CA LEU A 279 13.05 5.01 -7.48
C LEU A 279 13.63 5.46 -8.81
N GLN A 280 14.49 6.48 -8.81
CA GLN A 280 15.21 6.93 -10.02
C GLN A 280 16.08 5.83 -10.62
N ALA A 281 16.59 4.90 -9.81
CA ALA A 281 17.33 3.74 -10.30
C ALA A 281 16.42 2.72 -11.03
N LYS A 282 15.09 2.80 -10.86
CA LYS A 282 14.12 1.86 -11.42
C LYS A 282 13.32 2.44 -12.59
N ASN A 283 13.42 3.73 -12.85
CA ASN A 283 12.63 4.41 -13.88
C ASN A 283 13.36 5.67 -14.41
N THR A 284 12.78 6.30 -15.42
CA THR A 284 13.31 7.51 -16.06
C THR A 284 12.50 8.78 -15.70
N PHE A 285 11.58 8.67 -14.75
CA PHE A 285 10.74 9.79 -14.32
C PHE A 285 11.55 10.79 -13.48
N SER A 286 11.11 12.03 -13.46
CA SER A 286 11.71 13.07 -12.65
C SER A 286 11.55 12.78 -11.15
N GLU A 287 12.35 13.44 -10.30
CA GLU A 287 12.20 13.33 -8.84
C GLU A 287 10.81 13.79 -8.37
N ALA A 288 10.25 14.82 -9.00
CA ALA A 288 8.92 15.31 -8.66
C ALA A 288 7.84 14.26 -8.96
N GLU A 289 7.89 13.59 -10.11
CA GLU A 289 6.97 12.49 -10.45
C GLU A 289 7.16 11.30 -9.50
N ASN A 290 8.41 10.93 -9.19
CA ASN A 290 8.70 9.85 -8.23
C ASN A 290 8.17 10.16 -6.83
N ARG A 291 8.19 11.42 -6.38
CA ARG A 291 7.58 11.83 -5.10
C ARG A 291 6.06 11.84 -5.17
N THR A 292 5.49 12.35 -6.25
CA THR A 292 4.03 12.40 -6.44
C THR A 292 3.41 11.01 -6.47
N HIS A 293 4.05 10.07 -7.14
CA HIS A 293 3.55 8.70 -7.30
C HIS A 293 4.30 7.68 -6.44
N PHE A 294 4.87 8.13 -5.33
CA PHE A 294 5.73 7.33 -4.45
C PHE A 294 5.09 6.00 -4.03
N ILE A 295 3.81 6.01 -3.67
CA ILE A 295 3.09 4.81 -3.25
C ILE A 295 3.00 3.81 -4.41
N LEU A 296 2.53 4.26 -5.56
CA LEU A 296 2.36 3.42 -6.75
C LEU A 296 3.69 2.83 -7.24
N PHE A 297 4.75 3.64 -7.27
CA PHE A 297 6.07 3.20 -7.74
C PHE A 297 6.83 2.31 -6.74
N ASN A 298 6.38 2.24 -5.51
CA ASN A 298 6.88 1.34 -4.47
C ASN A 298 5.98 0.12 -4.21
N SER A 299 4.98 -0.08 -5.01
CA SER A 299 4.00 -1.16 -4.86
C SER A 299 4.52 -2.54 -5.23
#